data_ee93e577155083316f24cdb3f47798a8
#
_entry.id   ee93e577155083316f24cdb3f47798a8
#
_cell.length_a   1.000
_cell.length_b   1.000
_cell.length_c   1.000
_cell.angle_alpha   90.00
_cell.angle_beta   90.00
_cell.angle_gamma   90.00
#
_symmetry.space_group_name_H-M   'P 1'
#
loop_
_entity.id
_entity.type
_entity.pdbx_description
1 polymer ?
#
loop_
_entity_poly.entity_id
_entity_poly.type
_entity_poly.pdbx_seq_one_letter_code
_entity_poly.pdbx_strand_id
1 'polypeptide(L)'
;MRVRLPERRPDARPGERTRAYRLAHAVSYVLNPLAFPPVTFTLLDAHFGAGPGQLLATFGVSLVFFCLVPLFYILGMIRAGRAESLEVRDRASRLGPLLVGIASYAAGAVALSRIVEGPAFPIIVAFAALFPVNTAVILLINLRWKISLHMTSLAGFVSVLLFTALTVWRDLPAGVEAALTVATVAPLAVLVPLLMWARVRVGAHTRGQVAAGAAFGLAVPFAELWLLVHRVLDLA
;
A
#
# COMPACT_ATOMS: atom_id res chain seq x y z
N MET A 1 9.36 -31.68 -23.29
CA MET A 1 8.82 -31.12 -22.04
C MET A 1 7.46 -30.47 -22.36
N ARG A 2 6.33 -31.15 -22.09
CA ARG A 2 5.00 -30.62 -22.40
C ARG A 2 4.61 -29.63 -21.30
N VAL A 3 4.54 -28.35 -21.65
CA VAL A 3 3.98 -27.30 -20.79
C VAL A 3 2.48 -27.63 -20.63
N ARG A 4 2.05 -28.07 -19.46
CA ARG A 4 0.62 -28.13 -19.12
C ARG A 4 0.11 -26.71 -19.01
N LEU A 5 -0.72 -26.32 -19.96
CA LEU A 5 -1.52 -25.09 -19.83
C LEU A 5 -2.38 -25.22 -18.56
N PRO A 6 -2.51 -24.18 -17.75
CA PRO A 6 -3.39 -24.21 -16.58
C PRO A 6 -4.81 -24.53 -17.06
N GLU A 7 -5.41 -25.56 -16.47
CA GLU A 7 -6.81 -25.93 -16.72
C GLU A 7 -7.69 -24.68 -16.54
N ARG A 8 -8.44 -24.31 -17.58
CA ARG A 8 -9.50 -23.33 -17.47
C ARG A 8 -10.41 -23.77 -16.32
N ARG A 9 -10.53 -22.95 -15.29
CA ARG A 9 -11.51 -23.19 -14.22
C ARG A 9 -12.88 -23.38 -14.87
N PRO A 10 -13.61 -24.47 -14.54
CA PRO A 10 -14.99 -24.60 -14.97
C PRO A 10 -15.78 -23.40 -14.46
N ASP A 11 -16.80 -23.00 -15.23
CA ASP A 11 -17.67 -21.86 -15.09
C ASP A 11 -17.94 -21.42 -13.64
N ALA A 12 -17.97 -20.09 -13.44
CA ALA A 12 -18.15 -19.43 -12.16
C ALA A 12 -19.05 -20.21 -11.19
N ARG A 13 -18.52 -20.61 -10.04
CA ARG A 13 -19.29 -21.31 -9.01
C ARG A 13 -20.57 -20.53 -8.70
N PRO A 14 -21.73 -21.20 -8.41
CA PRO A 14 -23.02 -20.50 -8.17
C PRO A 14 -22.96 -19.34 -7.16
N GLY A 15 -21.96 -19.33 -6.24
CA GLY A 15 -21.74 -18.23 -5.27
C GLY A 15 -21.07 -16.97 -5.84
N GLU A 16 -20.46 -17.02 -7.02
CA GLU A 16 -19.75 -15.85 -7.62
C GLU A 16 -20.70 -14.80 -8.22
N ARG A 17 -21.98 -15.15 -8.39
CA ARG A 17 -23.01 -14.21 -8.88
C ARG A 17 -23.76 -13.47 -7.78
N THR A 18 -23.46 -13.69 -6.51
CA THR A 18 -24.17 -13.03 -5.40
C THR A 18 -23.84 -11.54 -5.32
N ARG A 19 -24.81 -10.74 -4.81
CA ARG A 19 -24.59 -9.30 -4.54
C ARG A 19 -23.36 -9.08 -3.63
N ALA A 20 -23.19 -9.92 -2.62
CA ALA A 20 -22.06 -9.88 -1.69
C ALA A 20 -20.70 -10.11 -2.39
N TYR A 21 -20.60 -11.03 -3.35
CA TYR A 21 -19.38 -11.24 -4.14
C TYR A 21 -19.06 -10.02 -5.01
N ARG A 22 -20.06 -9.46 -5.70
CA ARG A 22 -19.86 -8.25 -6.52
C ARG A 22 -19.40 -7.07 -5.70
N LEU A 23 -20.01 -6.86 -4.51
CA LEU A 23 -19.59 -5.82 -3.58
C LEU A 23 -18.15 -6.05 -3.10
N ALA A 24 -17.81 -7.26 -2.69
CA ALA A 24 -16.45 -7.61 -2.26
C ALA A 24 -15.41 -7.39 -3.37
N HIS A 25 -15.78 -7.70 -4.60
CA HIS A 25 -14.91 -7.44 -5.76
C HIS A 25 -14.72 -5.94 -6.01
N ALA A 26 -15.80 -5.16 -5.96
CA ALA A 26 -15.75 -3.70 -6.08
C ALA A 26 -14.89 -3.06 -4.97
N VAL A 27 -15.09 -3.47 -3.70
CA VAL A 27 -14.27 -3.02 -2.57
C VAL A 27 -12.79 -3.33 -2.79
N SER A 28 -12.47 -4.57 -3.21
CA SER A 28 -11.08 -4.97 -3.50
C SER A 28 -10.45 -4.17 -4.63
N TYR A 29 -11.27 -3.75 -5.61
CA TYR A 29 -10.80 -2.98 -6.75
C TYR A 29 -10.57 -1.51 -6.39
N VAL A 30 -11.49 -0.89 -5.65
CA VAL A 30 -11.40 0.51 -5.20
C VAL A 30 -10.24 0.68 -4.21
N LEU A 31 -10.12 -0.26 -3.24
CA LEU A 31 -9.02 -0.26 -2.27
C LEU A 31 -7.78 -0.98 -2.83
N ASN A 32 -7.38 -0.59 -4.04
CA ASN A 32 -6.19 -1.15 -4.70
C ASN A 32 -4.92 -0.61 -4.03
N PRO A 33 -3.92 -1.45 -3.73
CA PRO A 33 -2.69 -1.05 -3.07
C PRO A 33 -1.91 0.05 -3.81
N LEU A 34 -2.01 0.11 -5.13
CA LEU A 34 -1.30 1.08 -5.95
C LEU A 34 -1.83 2.52 -5.81
N ALA A 35 -3.06 2.71 -5.30
CA ALA A 35 -3.66 4.03 -5.14
C ALA A 35 -3.20 4.75 -3.85
N PHE A 36 -2.77 4.01 -2.82
CA PHE A 36 -2.45 4.61 -1.51
C PHE A 36 -1.20 5.48 -1.51
N PRO A 37 -0.05 5.09 -2.10
CA PRO A 37 1.17 5.88 -2.02
C PRO A 37 1.03 7.31 -2.54
N PRO A 38 0.49 7.57 -3.75
CA PRO A 38 0.32 8.94 -4.25
C PRO A 38 -0.54 9.80 -3.33
N VAL A 39 -1.62 9.22 -2.79
CA VAL A 39 -2.51 9.92 -1.84
C VAL A 39 -1.77 10.22 -0.55
N THR A 40 -1.06 9.23 0.02
CA THR A 40 -0.33 9.39 1.28
C THR A 40 0.72 10.48 1.20
N PHE A 41 1.60 10.43 0.20
CA PHE A 41 2.67 11.41 0.05
C PHE A 41 2.13 12.82 -0.15
N THR A 42 1.09 12.96 -0.98
CA THR A 42 0.49 14.26 -1.25
C THR A 42 -0.23 14.84 -0.01
N LEU A 43 -0.93 14.01 0.76
CA LEU A 43 -1.58 14.44 2.00
C LEU A 43 -0.56 14.86 3.06
N LEU A 44 0.54 14.12 3.20
CA LEU A 44 1.63 14.49 4.10
C LEU A 44 2.25 15.82 3.69
N ASP A 45 2.57 16.00 2.43
CA ASP A 45 3.17 17.23 1.90
C ASP A 45 2.22 18.43 2.09
N ALA A 46 0.94 18.27 1.80
CA ALA A 46 -0.09 19.27 2.04
C ALA A 46 -0.25 19.62 3.51
N HIS A 47 -0.17 18.62 4.40
CA HIS A 47 -0.25 18.82 5.85
C HIS A 47 0.87 19.73 6.36
N PHE A 48 2.07 19.62 5.82
CA PHE A 48 3.21 20.47 6.15
C PHE A 48 3.26 21.79 5.38
N GLY A 49 2.19 22.16 4.67
CA GLY A 49 2.04 23.46 4.03
C GLY A 49 2.73 23.60 2.67
N ALA A 50 3.00 22.51 1.98
CA ALA A 50 3.58 22.56 0.64
C ALA A 50 2.71 23.37 -0.33
N GLY A 51 3.36 24.17 -1.16
CA GLY A 51 2.68 24.94 -2.20
C GLY A 51 2.16 24.07 -3.36
N PRO A 52 1.24 24.59 -4.19
CA PRO A 52 0.60 23.82 -5.26
C PRO A 52 1.59 23.16 -6.24
N GLY A 53 2.70 23.80 -6.54
CA GLY A 53 3.74 23.28 -7.42
C GLY A 53 4.41 22.03 -6.83
N GLN A 54 4.78 22.06 -5.55
CA GLN A 54 5.36 20.91 -4.86
C GLN A 54 4.34 19.78 -4.72
N LEU A 55 3.09 20.08 -4.36
CA LEU A 55 2.02 19.07 -4.29
C LEU A 55 1.84 18.35 -5.63
N LEU A 56 1.82 19.08 -6.73
CA LEU A 56 1.71 18.48 -8.05
C LEU A 56 2.93 17.62 -8.38
N ALA A 57 4.13 18.06 -8.04
CA ALA A 57 5.36 17.30 -8.26
C ALA A 57 5.39 16.04 -7.39
N THR A 58 5.07 16.12 -6.10
CA THR A 58 4.97 14.99 -5.16
C THR A 58 3.94 13.98 -5.63
N PHE A 59 2.75 14.44 -6.04
CA PHE A 59 1.72 13.56 -6.62
C PHE A 59 2.21 12.88 -7.90
N GLY A 60 2.78 13.65 -8.83
CA GLY A 60 3.24 13.13 -10.13
C GLY A 60 4.34 12.09 -9.99
N VAL A 61 5.37 12.38 -9.18
CA VAL A 61 6.47 11.43 -8.92
C VAL A 61 5.95 10.17 -8.23
N SER A 62 5.13 10.33 -7.19
CA SER A 62 4.59 9.17 -6.48
C SER A 62 3.62 8.36 -7.35
N LEU A 63 2.80 8.99 -8.18
CA LEU A 63 1.94 8.31 -9.14
C LEU A 63 2.76 7.49 -10.14
N VAL A 64 3.83 8.06 -10.70
CA VAL A 64 4.66 7.34 -11.68
C VAL A 64 5.34 6.14 -11.04
N PHE A 65 6.11 6.35 -9.98
CA PHE A 65 7.01 5.32 -9.46
C PHE A 65 6.30 4.31 -8.53
N PHE A 66 5.30 4.73 -7.76
CA PHE A 66 4.63 3.85 -6.80
C PHE A 66 3.31 3.26 -7.32
N CYS A 67 2.80 3.77 -8.45
CA CYS A 67 1.56 3.27 -9.04
C CYS A 67 1.76 2.80 -10.50
N LEU A 68 2.10 3.72 -11.42
CA LEU A 68 2.05 3.45 -12.86
C LEU A 68 3.10 2.44 -13.32
N VAL A 69 4.35 2.54 -12.86
CA VAL A 69 5.41 1.59 -13.25
C VAL A 69 5.05 0.15 -12.85
N PRO A 70 4.71 -0.16 -11.59
CA PRO A 70 4.24 -1.50 -11.23
C PRO A 70 2.96 -1.92 -11.97
N LEU A 71 2.02 -0.99 -12.17
CA LEU A 71 0.77 -1.27 -12.87
C LEU A 71 1.03 -1.68 -14.33
N PHE A 72 1.83 -0.91 -15.08
CA PHE A 72 2.15 -1.22 -16.46
C PHE A 72 2.92 -2.53 -16.62
N TYR A 73 3.80 -2.84 -15.66
CA TYR A 73 4.45 -4.14 -15.64
C TYR A 73 3.44 -5.29 -15.51
N ILE A 74 2.49 -5.20 -14.56
CA ILE A 74 1.45 -6.21 -14.37
C ILE A 74 0.54 -6.30 -15.62
N LEU A 75 0.17 -5.17 -16.22
CA LEU A 75 -0.59 -5.15 -17.47
C LEU A 75 0.17 -5.82 -18.63
N GLY A 76 1.48 -5.63 -18.70
CA GLY A 76 2.37 -6.35 -19.63
C GLY A 76 2.35 -7.86 -19.40
N MET A 77 2.39 -8.30 -18.14
CA MET A 77 2.26 -9.72 -17.79
C MET A 77 0.91 -10.29 -18.21
N ILE A 78 -0.19 -9.54 -18.02
CA ILE A 78 -1.53 -9.98 -18.43
C ILE A 78 -1.58 -10.12 -19.97
N ARG A 79 -1.09 -9.13 -20.72
CA ARG A 79 -1.01 -9.20 -22.19
C ARG A 79 -0.16 -10.37 -22.70
N ALA A 80 0.90 -10.72 -21.96
CA ALA A 80 1.77 -11.85 -22.29
C ALA A 80 1.22 -13.20 -21.79
N GLY A 81 0.01 -13.25 -21.22
CA GLY A 81 -0.59 -14.49 -20.67
C GLY A 81 0.11 -15.04 -19.42
N ARG A 82 0.96 -14.24 -18.76
CA ARG A 82 1.72 -14.62 -17.55
C ARG A 82 0.99 -14.30 -16.23
N ALA A 83 -0.08 -13.51 -16.30
CA ALA A 83 -0.97 -13.22 -15.18
C ALA A 83 -2.41 -13.19 -15.67
N GLU A 84 -3.35 -13.66 -14.83
CA GLU A 84 -4.79 -13.69 -15.16
C GLU A 84 -5.48 -12.35 -14.85
N SER A 85 -4.95 -11.56 -13.94
CA SER A 85 -5.55 -10.32 -13.47
C SER A 85 -4.51 -9.44 -12.76
N LEU A 86 -4.88 -8.18 -12.49
CA LEU A 86 -4.05 -7.22 -11.73
C LEU A 86 -3.69 -7.73 -10.32
N GLU A 87 -4.45 -8.66 -9.77
CA GLU A 87 -4.20 -9.19 -8.42
C GLU A 87 -3.02 -10.17 -8.33
N VAL A 88 -2.53 -10.69 -9.46
CA VAL A 88 -1.48 -11.71 -9.55
C VAL A 88 -1.68 -12.79 -8.47
N ARG A 89 -2.74 -13.61 -8.66
CA ARG A 89 -3.19 -14.56 -7.62
C ARG A 89 -2.19 -15.67 -7.34
N ASP A 90 -1.48 -16.12 -8.38
CA ASP A 90 -0.42 -17.10 -8.21
C ASP A 90 0.79 -16.50 -7.49
N ARG A 91 1.28 -17.22 -6.47
CA ARG A 91 2.41 -16.78 -5.64
C ARG A 91 3.71 -16.69 -6.42
N ALA A 92 4.00 -17.67 -7.28
CA ALA A 92 5.24 -17.71 -8.04
C ALA A 92 5.31 -16.55 -9.04
N SER A 93 4.19 -16.19 -9.65
CA SER A 93 4.08 -15.08 -10.60
C SER A 93 4.27 -13.69 -9.96
N ARG A 94 4.29 -13.59 -8.62
CA ARG A 94 4.51 -12.33 -7.90
C ARG A 94 5.96 -11.87 -7.84
N LEU A 95 6.92 -12.74 -8.12
CA LEU A 95 8.35 -12.40 -8.05
C LEU A 95 8.70 -11.19 -8.93
N GLY A 96 8.30 -11.21 -10.20
CA GLY A 96 8.57 -10.12 -11.13
C GLY A 96 7.97 -8.78 -10.69
N PRO A 97 6.63 -8.70 -10.42
CA PRO A 97 5.99 -7.49 -9.89
C PRO A 97 6.65 -6.93 -8.62
N LEU A 98 7.05 -7.79 -7.67
CA LEU A 98 7.70 -7.34 -6.45
C LEU A 98 9.11 -6.79 -6.70
N LEU A 99 9.91 -7.43 -7.57
CA LEU A 99 11.23 -6.92 -7.95
C LEU A 99 11.14 -5.58 -8.69
N VAL A 100 10.20 -5.45 -9.63
CA VAL A 100 9.94 -4.17 -10.32
C VAL A 100 9.45 -3.12 -9.33
N GLY A 101 8.58 -3.51 -8.39
CA GLY A 101 8.15 -2.64 -7.30
C GLY A 101 9.32 -2.12 -6.47
N ILE A 102 10.23 -2.99 -6.01
CA ILE A 102 11.42 -2.60 -5.24
C ILE A 102 12.25 -1.58 -6.02
N ALA A 103 12.58 -1.86 -7.28
CA ALA A 103 13.38 -0.96 -8.10
C ALA A 103 12.69 0.39 -8.36
N SER A 104 11.40 0.35 -8.70
CA SER A 104 10.60 1.55 -8.95
C SER A 104 10.43 2.40 -7.69
N TYR A 105 10.14 1.78 -6.54
CA TYR A 105 9.97 2.50 -5.26
C TYR A 105 11.28 3.12 -4.80
N ALA A 106 12.42 2.44 -4.98
CA ALA A 106 13.73 3.01 -4.70
C ALA A 106 14.02 4.24 -5.57
N ALA A 107 13.74 4.16 -6.88
CA ALA A 107 13.86 5.30 -7.78
C ALA A 107 12.90 6.45 -7.39
N GLY A 108 11.66 6.11 -7.01
CA GLY A 108 10.68 7.08 -6.53
C GLY A 108 11.11 7.77 -5.23
N ALA A 109 11.70 7.04 -4.28
CA ALA A 109 12.24 7.61 -3.05
C ALA A 109 13.37 8.60 -3.33
N VAL A 110 14.29 8.25 -4.25
CA VAL A 110 15.34 9.17 -4.71
C VAL A 110 14.74 10.39 -5.40
N ALA A 111 13.73 10.22 -6.27
CA ALA A 111 13.09 11.34 -6.93
C ALA A 111 12.36 12.27 -5.93
N LEU A 112 11.62 11.73 -4.96
CA LEU A 112 10.97 12.51 -3.90
C LEU A 112 11.99 13.29 -3.07
N SER A 113 13.15 12.69 -2.75
CA SER A 113 14.21 13.38 -2.01
C SER A 113 14.84 14.58 -2.76
N ARG A 114 14.52 14.76 -4.04
CA ARG A 114 15.02 15.86 -4.86
C ARG A 114 14.00 16.97 -5.08
N ILE A 115 12.72 16.70 -4.80
CA ILE A 115 11.63 17.64 -5.08
C ILE A 115 10.88 18.11 -3.82
N VAL A 116 10.87 17.30 -2.76
CA VAL A 116 10.22 17.67 -1.51
C VAL A 116 11.16 18.58 -0.73
N GLU A 117 10.61 19.70 -0.23
CA GLU A 117 11.32 20.68 0.56
C GLU A 117 10.56 20.95 1.87
N GLY A 118 11.19 21.70 2.77
CA GLY A 118 10.57 22.18 4.01
C GLY A 118 10.33 21.07 5.05
N PRO A 119 9.39 21.29 5.98
CA PRO A 119 9.17 20.39 7.14
C PRO A 119 8.69 18.98 6.78
N ALA A 120 8.09 18.81 5.58
CA ALA A 120 7.64 17.50 5.09
C ALA A 120 8.80 16.58 4.69
N PHE A 121 9.96 17.14 4.34
CA PHE A 121 11.09 16.42 3.76
C PHE A 121 11.49 15.18 4.55
N PRO A 122 11.83 15.24 5.86
CA PRO A 122 12.34 14.07 6.57
C PRO A 122 11.31 12.93 6.65
N ILE A 123 10.04 13.24 6.86
CA ILE A 123 8.98 12.23 6.99
C ILE A 123 8.66 11.60 5.64
N ILE A 124 8.52 12.40 4.58
CA ILE A 124 8.20 11.89 3.24
C ILE A 124 9.34 11.03 2.71
N VAL A 125 10.57 11.48 2.82
CA VAL A 125 11.74 10.74 2.33
C VAL A 125 11.96 9.47 3.13
N ALA A 126 11.82 9.53 4.45
CA ALA A 126 11.87 8.36 5.32
C ALA A 126 10.82 7.33 4.90
N PHE A 127 9.56 7.75 4.80
CA PHE A 127 8.47 6.87 4.42
C PHE A 127 8.65 6.30 3.00
N ALA A 128 9.11 7.11 2.05
CA ALA A 128 9.38 6.65 0.70
C ALA A 128 10.49 5.59 0.66
N ALA A 129 11.54 5.75 1.48
CA ALA A 129 12.64 4.78 1.60
C ALA A 129 12.18 3.43 2.20
N LEU A 130 11.14 3.43 3.04
CA LEU A 130 10.60 2.20 3.62
C LEU A 130 9.83 1.34 2.60
N PHE A 131 9.31 1.90 1.51
CA PHE A 131 8.58 1.14 0.49
C PHE A 131 9.42 0.03 -0.15
N PRO A 132 10.62 0.28 -0.71
CA PRO A 132 11.45 -0.77 -1.26
C PRO A 132 11.90 -1.78 -0.19
N VAL A 133 12.21 -1.33 1.04
CA VAL A 133 12.60 -2.19 2.15
C VAL A 133 11.47 -3.14 2.52
N ASN A 134 10.28 -2.61 2.80
CA ASN A 134 9.11 -3.41 3.16
C ASN A 134 8.67 -4.35 2.03
N THR A 135 8.81 -3.90 0.77
CA THR A 135 8.52 -4.76 -0.38
C THR A 135 9.52 -5.90 -0.49
N ALA A 136 10.80 -5.68 -0.16
CA ALA A 136 11.79 -6.75 -0.08
C ALA A 136 11.47 -7.76 1.04
N VAL A 137 11.06 -7.29 2.22
CA VAL A 137 10.60 -8.19 3.30
C VAL A 137 9.37 -8.99 2.87
N ILE A 138 8.40 -8.35 2.22
CA ILE A 138 7.21 -9.01 1.67
C ILE A 138 7.61 -10.03 0.60
N LEU A 139 8.60 -9.74 -0.24
CA LEU A 139 9.14 -10.70 -1.21
C LEU A 139 9.70 -11.93 -0.51
N LEU A 140 10.51 -11.77 0.54
CA LEU A 140 11.05 -12.88 1.33
C LEU A 140 9.92 -13.73 1.97
N ILE A 141 8.91 -13.10 2.54
CA ILE A 141 7.73 -13.79 3.05
C ILE A 141 7.02 -14.55 1.91
N ASN A 142 6.84 -13.90 0.76
CA ASN A 142 6.15 -14.49 -0.40
C ASN A 142 6.88 -15.71 -0.97
N LEU A 143 8.19 -15.87 -0.76
CA LEU A 143 8.91 -17.08 -1.17
C LEU A 143 8.39 -18.35 -0.47
N ARG A 144 7.83 -18.24 0.74
CA ARG A 144 7.31 -19.36 1.52
C ARG A 144 5.80 -19.30 1.74
N TRP A 145 5.25 -18.11 1.93
CA TRP A 145 3.83 -17.94 2.29
C TRP A 145 3.22 -16.71 1.64
N LYS A 146 1.99 -16.86 1.10
CA LYS A 146 1.29 -15.80 0.40
C LYS A 146 0.65 -14.82 1.38
N ILE A 147 1.23 -13.62 1.54
CA ILE A 147 0.64 -12.51 2.31
C ILE A 147 -0.29 -11.64 1.44
N SER A 148 -1.25 -10.94 2.02
CA SER A 148 -2.18 -10.07 1.30
C SER A 148 -1.60 -8.66 1.10
N LEU A 149 -1.12 -8.36 -0.10
CA LEU A 149 -0.58 -7.04 -0.46
C LEU A 149 -1.62 -5.91 -0.29
N HIS A 150 -2.90 -6.17 -0.59
CA HIS A 150 -3.97 -5.18 -0.36
C HIS A 150 -4.09 -4.81 1.12
N MET A 151 -4.05 -5.82 2.00
CA MET A 151 -4.11 -5.56 3.44
C MET A 151 -2.87 -4.86 3.95
N THR A 152 -1.68 -5.29 3.50
CA THR A 152 -0.42 -4.66 3.87
C THR A 152 -0.39 -3.18 3.46
N SER A 153 -0.83 -2.86 2.26
CA SER A 153 -0.82 -1.48 1.75
C SER A 153 -1.84 -0.59 2.45
N LEU A 154 -3.09 -1.05 2.62
CA LEU A 154 -4.10 -0.30 3.36
C LEU A 154 -3.66 -0.10 4.81
N ALA A 155 -3.22 -1.13 5.49
CA ALA A 155 -2.77 -1.06 6.87
C ALA A 155 -1.50 -0.19 7.02
N GLY A 156 -0.61 -0.18 6.02
CA GLY A 156 0.54 0.72 5.98
C GLY A 156 0.13 2.19 5.83
N PHE A 157 -0.82 2.48 4.96
CA PHE A 157 -1.42 3.82 4.86
C PHE A 157 -1.95 4.30 6.21
N VAL A 158 -2.69 3.42 6.89
CA VAL A 158 -3.19 3.63 8.24
C VAL A 158 -2.08 3.95 9.22
N SER A 159 -1.05 3.11 9.20
CA SER A 159 0.10 3.21 10.08
C SER A 159 0.77 4.59 10.01
N VAL A 160 0.94 5.11 8.78
CA VAL A 160 1.53 6.44 8.56
C VAL A 160 0.63 7.54 9.09
N LEU A 161 -0.67 7.47 8.82
CA LEU A 161 -1.62 8.45 9.35
C LEU A 161 -1.68 8.42 10.88
N LEU A 162 -1.66 7.23 11.48
CA LEU A 162 -1.62 7.06 12.93
C LEU A 162 -0.31 7.62 13.51
N PHE A 163 0.83 7.32 12.88
CA PHE A 163 2.11 7.90 13.27
C PHE A 163 2.07 9.43 13.23
N THR A 164 1.57 10.02 12.13
CA THR A 164 1.42 11.47 12.00
C THR A 164 0.51 12.05 13.08
N ALA A 165 -0.61 11.39 13.36
CA ALA A 165 -1.55 11.80 14.41
C ALA A 165 -0.90 11.80 15.80
N LEU A 166 -0.10 10.80 16.12
CA LEU A 166 0.50 10.64 17.44
C LEU A 166 1.78 11.47 17.65
N THR A 167 2.45 11.87 16.58
CA THR A 167 3.74 12.56 16.68
C THR A 167 3.68 14.03 16.23
N VAL A 168 2.97 14.32 15.15
CA VAL A 168 2.95 15.64 14.51
C VAL A 168 1.79 16.50 15.02
N TRP A 169 0.62 15.89 15.30
CA TRP A 169 -0.57 16.65 15.71
C TRP A 169 -0.66 16.94 17.20
N ARG A 170 0.32 16.49 17.99
CA ARG A 170 0.32 16.67 19.46
C ARG A 170 0.32 18.13 19.91
N ASP A 171 0.83 19.03 19.08
CA ASP A 171 0.91 20.48 19.38
C ASP A 171 -0.28 21.28 18.86
N LEU A 172 -1.28 20.60 18.25
CA LEU A 172 -2.51 21.26 17.82
C LEU A 172 -3.48 21.45 18.99
N PRO A 173 -4.38 22.46 18.91
CA PRO A 173 -5.44 22.59 19.89
C PRO A 173 -6.23 21.27 20.03
N ALA A 174 -6.49 20.85 21.28
CA ALA A 174 -7.04 19.51 21.61
C ALA A 174 -8.30 19.14 20.80
N GLY A 175 -9.17 20.10 20.46
CA GLY A 175 -10.35 19.87 19.63
C GLY A 175 -10.00 19.56 18.17
N VAL A 176 -8.98 20.19 17.63
CA VAL A 176 -8.51 19.96 16.24
C VAL A 176 -7.76 18.64 16.16
N GLU A 177 -6.88 18.36 17.11
CA GLU A 177 -6.17 17.09 17.24
C GLU A 177 -7.16 15.90 17.29
N ALA A 178 -8.16 15.97 18.18
CA ALA A 178 -9.17 14.95 18.32
C ALA A 178 -9.98 14.75 17.01
N ALA A 179 -10.40 15.84 16.34
CA ALA A 179 -11.14 15.76 15.10
C ALA A 179 -10.30 15.11 13.96
N LEU A 180 -9.04 15.50 13.82
CA LEU A 180 -8.13 14.92 12.82
C LEU A 180 -7.83 13.45 13.13
N THR A 181 -7.63 13.11 14.41
CA THR A 181 -7.42 11.74 14.84
C THR A 181 -8.65 10.88 14.52
N VAL A 182 -9.85 11.33 14.85
CA VAL A 182 -11.09 10.62 14.53
C VAL A 182 -11.28 10.51 13.02
N ALA A 183 -11.08 11.59 12.26
CA ALA A 183 -11.20 11.58 10.79
C ALA A 183 -10.23 10.63 10.12
N THR A 184 -9.10 10.34 10.76
CA THR A 184 -8.06 9.43 10.26
C THR A 184 -8.29 7.99 10.73
N VAL A 185 -8.59 7.81 12.01
CA VAL A 185 -8.73 6.48 12.63
C VAL A 185 -10.09 5.84 12.33
N ALA A 186 -11.18 6.59 12.25
CA ALA A 186 -12.51 6.04 11.98
C ALA A 186 -12.61 5.33 10.61
N PRO A 187 -12.10 5.89 9.48
CA PRO A 187 -12.05 5.15 8.21
C PRO A 187 -11.29 3.83 8.33
N LEU A 188 -10.31 3.75 9.22
CA LEU A 188 -9.49 2.56 9.42
C LEU A 188 -10.26 1.45 10.14
N ALA A 189 -11.02 1.80 11.16
CA ALA A 189 -11.88 0.85 11.86
C ALA A 189 -12.95 0.25 10.91
N VAL A 190 -13.29 0.95 9.83
CA VAL A 190 -14.26 0.50 8.82
C VAL A 190 -13.57 -0.15 7.62
N LEU A 191 -12.56 0.49 7.04
CA LEU A 191 -11.96 0.03 5.77
C LEU A 191 -11.12 -1.24 5.95
N VAL A 192 -10.40 -1.38 7.07
CA VAL A 192 -9.60 -2.58 7.32
C VAL A 192 -10.48 -3.83 7.44
N PRO A 193 -11.50 -3.91 8.30
CA PRO A 193 -12.40 -5.07 8.35
C PRO A 193 -13.16 -5.29 7.04
N LEU A 194 -13.58 -4.23 6.36
CA LEU A 194 -14.27 -4.30 5.09
C LEU A 194 -13.39 -4.95 4.01
N LEU A 195 -12.14 -4.53 3.90
CA LEU A 195 -11.21 -5.11 2.94
C LEU A 195 -10.82 -6.55 3.35
N MET A 196 -10.64 -6.85 4.63
CA MET A 196 -10.42 -8.22 5.11
C MET A 196 -11.56 -9.15 4.67
N TRP A 197 -12.80 -8.74 4.91
CA TRP A 197 -13.98 -9.46 4.45
C TRP A 197 -13.98 -9.63 2.93
N ALA A 198 -13.72 -8.56 2.18
CA ALA A 198 -13.71 -8.60 0.73
C ALA A 198 -12.66 -9.58 0.18
N ARG A 199 -11.42 -9.55 0.68
CA ARG A 199 -10.33 -10.43 0.22
C ARG A 199 -10.58 -11.91 0.49
N VAL A 200 -11.23 -12.22 1.63
CA VAL A 200 -11.65 -13.59 1.93
C VAL A 200 -12.84 -14.00 1.06
N ARG A 201 -13.83 -13.10 0.90
CA ARG A 201 -15.06 -13.37 0.14
C ARG A 201 -14.82 -13.64 -1.34
N VAL A 202 -13.89 -12.92 -1.97
CA VAL A 202 -13.49 -13.17 -3.38
C VAL A 202 -12.56 -14.38 -3.54
N GLY A 203 -12.20 -15.06 -2.45
CA GLY A 203 -11.32 -16.23 -2.47
C GLY A 203 -9.86 -15.92 -2.84
N ALA A 204 -9.44 -14.66 -2.72
CA ALA A 204 -8.07 -14.25 -3.05
C ALA A 204 -7.06 -14.65 -1.96
N HIS A 205 -7.49 -14.69 -0.70
CA HIS A 205 -6.68 -14.99 0.46
C HIS A 205 -7.46 -15.74 1.54
N THR A 206 -6.74 -16.47 2.41
CA THR A 206 -7.28 -17.03 3.67
C THR A 206 -7.37 -15.94 4.75
N ARG A 207 -8.14 -16.21 5.82
CA ARG A 207 -8.22 -15.30 6.98
C ARG A 207 -6.84 -15.00 7.58
N GLY A 208 -5.98 -16.02 7.73
CA GLY A 208 -4.62 -15.84 8.24
C GLY A 208 -3.76 -14.94 7.35
N GLN A 209 -3.88 -15.06 6.01
CA GLN A 209 -3.12 -14.22 5.07
C GLN A 209 -3.55 -12.74 5.09
N VAL A 210 -4.82 -12.46 5.28
CA VAL A 210 -5.31 -11.07 5.41
C VAL A 210 -4.96 -10.50 6.78
N ALA A 211 -5.07 -11.29 7.86
CA ALA A 211 -4.70 -10.86 9.21
C ALA A 211 -3.20 -10.54 9.31
N ALA A 212 -2.34 -11.40 8.76
CA ALA A 212 -0.90 -11.14 8.72
C ALA A 212 -0.55 -9.92 7.87
N GLY A 213 -1.24 -9.71 6.73
CA GLY A 213 -1.07 -8.50 5.93
C GLY A 213 -1.44 -7.23 6.69
N ALA A 214 -2.54 -7.25 7.45
CA ALA A 214 -2.96 -6.15 8.29
C ALA A 214 -1.96 -5.90 9.45
N ALA A 215 -1.56 -6.94 10.16
CA ALA A 215 -0.59 -6.84 11.26
C ALA A 215 0.76 -6.30 10.78
N PHE A 216 1.29 -6.82 9.66
CA PHE A 216 2.52 -6.32 9.06
C PHE A 216 2.40 -4.84 8.69
N GLY A 217 1.35 -4.47 7.94
CA GLY A 217 1.16 -3.09 7.49
C GLY A 217 0.96 -2.10 8.63
N LEU A 218 0.29 -2.48 9.73
CA LEU A 218 0.11 -1.61 10.89
C LEU A 218 1.39 -1.49 11.73
N ALA A 219 2.03 -2.60 12.05
CA ALA A 219 3.11 -2.62 13.03
C ALA A 219 4.46 -2.21 12.43
N VAL A 220 4.82 -2.74 11.25
CA VAL A 220 6.18 -2.59 10.72
C VAL A 220 6.45 -1.14 10.30
N PRO A 221 5.66 -0.49 9.41
CA PRO A 221 5.93 0.90 9.03
C PRO A 221 5.85 1.88 10.21
N PHE A 222 4.96 1.62 11.19
CA PHE A 222 4.89 2.44 12.40
C PHE A 222 6.18 2.37 13.21
N ALA A 223 6.66 1.15 13.48
CA ALA A 223 7.89 0.95 14.24
C ALA A 223 9.12 1.52 13.52
N GLU A 224 9.18 1.33 12.20
CA GLU A 224 10.27 1.86 11.37
C GLU A 224 10.28 3.40 11.38
N LEU A 225 9.14 4.05 11.17
CA LEU A 225 9.03 5.51 11.23
C LEU A 225 9.37 6.02 12.63
N TRP A 226 8.86 5.36 13.68
CA TRP A 226 9.16 5.75 15.05
C TRP A 226 10.67 5.66 15.34
N LEU A 227 11.32 4.56 14.97
CA LEU A 227 12.76 4.40 15.14
C LEU A 227 13.55 5.44 14.33
N LEU A 228 13.14 5.67 13.08
CA LEU A 228 13.84 6.59 12.18
C LEU A 228 13.75 8.03 12.69
N VAL A 229 12.56 8.48 13.05
CA VAL A 229 12.34 9.86 13.51
C VAL A 229 13.01 10.11 14.87
N HIS A 230 12.85 9.20 15.84
CA HIS A 230 13.32 9.43 17.22
C HIS A 230 14.77 9.01 17.48
N ARG A 231 15.34 8.13 16.64
CA ARG A 231 16.68 7.58 16.88
C ARG A 231 17.71 7.96 15.82
N VAL A 232 17.28 8.25 14.60
CA VAL A 232 18.19 8.56 13.48
C VAL A 232 18.15 10.02 13.14
N LEU A 233 16.96 10.63 13.07
CA LEU A 233 16.80 12.02 12.68
C LEU A 233 16.79 12.98 13.89
N ASP A 234 16.69 12.46 15.11
CA ASP A 234 16.64 13.24 16.37
C ASP A 234 15.64 14.42 16.33
N LEU A 235 14.47 14.16 15.75
CA LEU A 235 13.40 15.15 15.52
C LEU A 235 12.34 15.14 16.63
N ALA A 236 12.63 14.56 17.80
CA ALA A 236 11.69 14.45 18.93
C ALA A 236 11.89 15.59 19.94
#